data_3d26833a3979634296dd88db1221c364
#
_entry.id   3d26833a3979634296dd88db1221c364
#
_cell.length_a   1.000
_cell.length_b   1.000
_cell.length_c   1.000
_cell.angle_alpha   90.00
_cell.angle_beta   90.00
_cell.angle_gamma   90.00
#
_symmetry.space_group_name_H-M   'P 1'
#
loop_
_entity.id
_entity.type
_entity.pdbx_description
1 polymer ?
#
loop_
_entity_poly.entity_id
_entity_poly.type
_entity_poly.pdbx_seq_one_letter_code
_entity_poly.pdbx_strand_id
1 'polypeptide(L)'
;MKCQSIITTACLVGTAFAQAKLKIMPLGDSITEITCWRAKLWDLLKANGVTDNIEFVGSQTNNPQNCQASDANWDKHHEGHSGFLAINIANTLLEGWLASAQPDVVMFMLGTNDVAQGRSLTDIMAAYTRMVDLMRASNPNMKIIVDSVIPLPMNNAPIEALNAAIPPWAAEQNTTESPVYFNDVYPYPSTALRDGVHPNDAGDVIIAGALDPLLTWVIRSSTAAGNSTSS
;
A
#
# COMPACT_ATOMS: atom_id res chain seq x y z
N MET A 1 -19.50 59.84 39.95
CA MET A 1 -20.02 58.68 39.18
C MET A 1 -18.82 58.02 38.55
N LYS A 2 -18.48 56.80 39.01
CA LYS A 2 -17.37 55.99 38.45
C LYS A 2 -17.98 55.00 37.46
N CYS A 3 -17.62 55.13 36.19
CA CYS A 3 -18.00 54.16 35.14
C CYS A 3 -17.06 52.99 35.25
N GLN A 4 -17.56 51.79 35.55
CA GLN A 4 -16.84 50.53 35.47
C GLN A 4 -17.04 49.93 34.07
N SER A 5 -15.95 49.86 33.31
CA SER A 5 -15.93 49.13 32.03
C SER A 5 -15.86 47.62 32.29
N ILE A 6 -16.86 46.88 31.85
CA ILE A 6 -16.86 45.43 31.85
C ILE A 6 -16.17 44.97 30.56
N ILE A 7 -15.00 44.36 30.70
CA ILE A 7 -14.31 43.70 29.59
C ILE A 7 -14.84 42.27 29.50
N THR A 8 -15.62 41.98 28.47
CA THR A 8 -16.11 40.63 28.17
C THR A 8 -15.05 39.91 27.34
N THR A 9 -14.35 38.95 27.98
CA THR A 9 -13.40 38.11 27.28
C THR A 9 -14.19 36.99 26.53
N ALA A 10 -14.26 37.07 25.22
CA ALA A 10 -14.80 36.03 24.39
C ALA A 10 -13.78 34.88 24.30
N CYS A 11 -14.09 33.74 24.93
CA CYS A 11 -13.36 32.48 24.69
C CYS A 11 -13.73 31.93 23.30
N LEU A 12 -12.83 32.01 22.36
CA LEU A 12 -12.90 31.26 21.10
C LEU A 12 -12.65 29.78 21.40
N VAL A 13 -13.72 28.99 21.45
CA VAL A 13 -13.62 27.52 21.49
C VAL A 13 -13.29 27.08 20.05
N GLY A 14 -12.01 26.87 19.77
CA GLY A 14 -11.57 26.26 18.52
C GLY A 14 -12.04 24.80 18.50
N THR A 15 -12.98 24.46 17.63
CA THR A 15 -13.30 23.06 17.32
C THR A 15 -12.12 22.46 16.55
N ALA A 16 -11.30 21.66 17.21
CA ALA A 16 -10.32 20.82 16.54
C ALA A 16 -11.10 19.77 15.73
N PHE A 17 -11.18 19.92 14.42
CA PHE A 17 -11.62 18.84 13.55
C PHE A 17 -10.50 17.78 13.55
N ALA A 18 -10.83 16.55 13.92
CA ALA A 18 -9.90 15.44 13.74
C ALA A 18 -9.59 15.32 12.23
N GLN A 19 -8.33 15.39 11.88
CA GLN A 19 -7.90 15.21 10.50
C GLN A 19 -8.30 13.79 10.05
N ALA A 20 -8.90 13.67 8.85
CA ALA A 20 -9.23 12.38 8.28
C ALA A 20 -7.94 11.55 8.09
N LYS A 21 -8.01 10.28 8.43
CA LYS A 21 -6.89 9.36 8.25
C LYS A 21 -6.64 9.11 6.77
N LEU A 22 -5.38 8.98 6.40
CA LEU A 22 -4.97 8.58 5.06
C LEU A 22 -5.29 7.09 4.86
N LYS A 23 -6.11 6.77 3.87
CA LYS A 23 -6.55 5.41 3.55
C LYS A 23 -5.53 4.72 2.66
N ILE A 24 -4.96 3.63 3.14
CA ILE A 24 -3.93 2.86 2.45
C ILE A 24 -4.46 1.46 2.14
N MET A 25 -4.48 1.06 0.87
CA MET A 25 -4.90 -0.27 0.45
C MET A 25 -3.68 -1.16 0.16
N PRO A 26 -3.39 -2.16 1.03
CA PRO A 26 -2.48 -3.25 0.69
C PRO A 26 -3.17 -4.19 -0.30
N LEU A 27 -2.88 -4.05 -1.59
CA LEU A 27 -3.46 -4.85 -2.67
C LEU A 27 -2.50 -5.96 -3.07
N GLY A 28 -2.99 -7.16 -3.36
CA GLY A 28 -2.13 -8.24 -3.81
C GLY A 28 -2.81 -9.60 -3.95
N ASP A 29 -1.97 -10.62 -3.97
CA ASP A 29 -2.37 -12.01 -4.01
C ASP A 29 -2.20 -12.69 -2.63
N SER A 30 -1.84 -13.99 -2.61
CA SER A 30 -1.58 -14.73 -1.37
C SER A 30 -0.43 -14.17 -0.54
N ILE A 31 0.55 -13.53 -1.16
CA ILE A 31 1.67 -12.88 -0.45
C ILE A 31 1.13 -11.74 0.41
N THR A 32 0.12 -11.01 -0.04
CA THR A 32 -0.55 -9.98 0.76
C THR A 32 -1.57 -10.57 1.74
N GLU A 33 -2.35 -11.57 1.32
CA GLU A 33 -3.42 -12.13 2.15
C GLU A 33 -2.90 -12.92 3.35
N ILE A 34 -2.01 -13.92 3.10
CA ILE A 34 -1.73 -14.97 4.07
C ILE A 34 -0.41 -14.82 4.81
N THR A 35 0.43 -13.82 4.50
CA THR A 35 1.75 -13.66 5.10
C THR A 35 1.82 -12.51 6.10
N CYS A 36 2.90 -12.41 6.86
CA CYS A 36 2.95 -11.55 8.03
C CYS A 36 3.63 -10.18 7.79
N TRP A 37 4.03 -9.85 6.56
CA TRP A 37 4.71 -8.59 6.29
C TRP A 37 3.85 -7.37 6.67
N ARG A 38 2.52 -7.43 6.56
CA ARG A 38 1.61 -6.34 6.94
C ARG A 38 1.71 -6.03 8.44
N ALA A 39 1.79 -7.05 9.29
CA ALA A 39 1.97 -6.88 10.74
C ALA A 39 3.36 -6.31 11.08
N LYS A 40 4.41 -6.78 10.40
CA LYS A 40 5.77 -6.26 10.54
C LYS A 40 5.86 -4.81 10.09
N LEU A 41 5.24 -4.47 8.96
CA LEU A 41 5.15 -3.09 8.46
C LEU A 41 4.41 -2.19 9.46
N TRP A 42 3.32 -2.66 10.04
CA TRP A 42 2.59 -1.89 11.06
C TRP A 42 3.46 -1.53 12.25
N ASP A 43 4.30 -2.45 12.71
CA ASP A 43 5.26 -2.19 13.79
C ASP A 43 6.29 -1.11 13.42
N LEU A 44 6.80 -1.13 12.19
CA LEU A 44 7.72 -0.10 11.70
C LEU A 44 7.04 1.27 11.59
N LEU A 45 5.84 1.32 11.01
CA LEU A 45 5.04 2.54 10.91
C LEU A 45 4.69 3.11 12.30
N LYS A 46 4.42 2.24 13.28
CA LYS A 46 4.19 2.64 14.67
C LYS A 46 5.45 3.21 15.30
N ALA A 47 6.59 2.58 15.09
CA ALA A 47 7.89 3.10 15.55
C ALA A 47 8.22 4.46 14.93
N ASN A 48 7.79 4.70 13.69
CA ASN A 48 7.90 5.98 12.98
C ASN A 48 6.86 7.02 13.42
N GLY A 49 5.90 6.67 14.29
CA GLY A 49 4.89 7.57 14.83
C GLY A 49 3.84 8.03 13.82
N VAL A 50 3.53 7.21 12.79
CA VAL A 50 2.59 7.60 11.72
C VAL A 50 1.26 6.84 11.75
N THR A 51 1.09 5.82 12.59
CA THR A 51 -0.11 4.95 12.61
C THR A 51 -1.39 5.69 13.00
N ASP A 52 -1.30 6.75 13.79
CA ASP A 52 -2.47 7.53 14.20
C ASP A 52 -3.11 8.31 13.02
N ASN A 53 -2.33 8.55 11.97
CA ASN A 53 -2.72 9.33 10.79
C ASN A 53 -3.19 8.48 9.62
N ILE A 54 -3.21 7.15 9.75
CA ILE A 54 -3.55 6.22 8.68
C ILE A 54 -4.61 5.22 9.11
N GLU A 55 -5.24 4.62 8.11
CA GLU A 55 -5.97 3.36 8.24
C GLU A 55 -5.67 2.49 7.02
N PHE A 56 -5.52 1.19 7.23
CA PHE A 56 -5.52 0.25 6.13
C PHE A 56 -6.97 0.03 5.67
N VAL A 57 -7.17 -0.12 4.38
CA VAL A 57 -8.50 -0.35 3.79
C VAL A 57 -8.46 -1.53 2.82
N GLY A 58 -9.62 -2.12 2.59
CA GLY A 58 -9.83 -3.27 1.72
C GLY A 58 -10.98 -4.12 2.22
N SER A 59 -11.42 -5.07 1.42
CA SER A 59 -12.56 -5.93 1.73
C SER A 59 -12.23 -7.07 2.69
N GLN A 60 -10.94 -7.35 2.90
CA GLN A 60 -10.44 -8.46 3.71
C GLN A 60 -9.88 -7.97 5.05
N THR A 61 -10.06 -8.80 6.09
CA THR A 61 -9.44 -8.62 7.41
C THR A 61 -8.86 -9.92 7.96
N ASN A 62 -8.86 -10.96 7.13
CA ASN A 62 -8.37 -12.28 7.52
C ASN A 62 -6.86 -12.25 7.81
N ASN A 63 -6.47 -13.12 8.73
CA ASN A 63 -5.09 -13.24 9.19
C ASN A 63 -4.79 -14.74 9.45
N PRO A 64 -4.75 -15.56 8.39
CA PRO A 64 -4.76 -17.02 8.54
C PRO A 64 -3.51 -17.59 9.21
N GLN A 65 -2.39 -16.85 9.21
CA GLN A 65 -1.18 -17.25 9.94
C GLN A 65 -1.15 -16.71 11.38
N ASN A 66 -2.22 -16.03 11.82
CA ASN A 66 -2.27 -15.40 13.12
C ASN A 66 -1.09 -14.45 13.38
N CYS A 67 -0.74 -13.66 12.36
CA CYS A 67 0.34 -12.67 12.43
C CYS A 67 0.09 -11.69 13.58
N GLN A 68 1.15 -11.38 14.31
CA GLN A 68 1.09 -10.50 15.46
C GLN A 68 1.90 -9.23 15.17
N ALA A 69 1.36 -8.08 15.54
CA ALA A 69 2.10 -6.85 15.71
C ALA A 69 2.23 -6.53 17.21
N SER A 70 3.12 -5.61 17.56
CA SER A 70 3.29 -5.13 18.93
C SER A 70 2.02 -4.47 19.50
N ASP A 71 1.17 -3.97 18.61
CA ASP A 71 -0.18 -3.52 18.93
C ASP A 71 -1.17 -4.64 18.62
N ALA A 72 -1.84 -5.16 19.65
CA ALA A 72 -2.85 -6.21 19.48
C ALA A 72 -4.03 -5.76 18.59
N ASN A 73 -4.27 -4.45 18.49
CA ASN A 73 -5.34 -3.84 17.69
C ASN A 73 -4.84 -3.28 16.36
N TRP A 74 -3.68 -3.75 15.85
CA TRP A 74 -3.19 -3.31 14.56
C TRP A 74 -4.22 -3.51 13.44
N ASP A 75 -4.23 -2.60 12.48
CA ASP A 75 -5.21 -2.64 11.41
C ASP A 75 -4.92 -3.77 10.42
N LYS A 76 -5.86 -4.70 10.28
CA LYS A 76 -5.72 -5.92 9.47
C LYS A 76 -6.32 -5.80 8.07
N HIS A 77 -6.96 -4.66 7.74
CA HIS A 77 -7.59 -4.51 6.43
C HIS A 77 -6.59 -4.64 5.28
N HIS A 78 -7.02 -5.28 4.20
CA HIS A 78 -6.24 -5.44 2.97
C HIS A 78 -7.14 -5.87 1.82
N GLU A 79 -6.60 -5.82 0.60
CA GLU A 79 -7.22 -6.33 -0.62
C GLU A 79 -6.33 -7.41 -1.25
N GLY A 80 -5.81 -8.31 -0.44
CA GLY A 80 -5.05 -9.49 -0.87
C GLY A 80 -5.96 -10.67 -1.11
N HIS A 81 -5.81 -11.37 -2.25
CA HIS A 81 -6.62 -12.50 -2.65
C HIS A 81 -5.76 -13.62 -3.21
N SER A 82 -5.67 -14.74 -2.50
CA SER A 82 -4.83 -15.89 -2.86
C SER A 82 -5.14 -16.44 -4.25
N GLY A 83 -4.10 -16.60 -5.07
CA GLY A 83 -4.21 -17.16 -6.41
C GLY A 83 -4.67 -16.18 -7.49
N PHE A 84 -4.97 -14.93 -7.15
CA PHE A 84 -5.46 -13.97 -8.13
C PHE A 84 -4.32 -13.45 -9.01
N LEU A 85 -4.66 -13.21 -10.28
CA LEU A 85 -3.78 -12.65 -11.29
C LEU A 85 -3.95 -11.14 -11.36
N ALA A 86 -2.88 -10.41 -11.61
CA ALA A 86 -2.94 -8.99 -11.91
C ALA A 86 -3.91 -8.70 -13.07
N ILE A 87 -3.90 -9.57 -14.10
CA ILE A 87 -4.79 -9.47 -15.27
C ILE A 87 -6.26 -9.55 -14.87
N ASN A 88 -6.64 -10.47 -13.99
CA ASN A 88 -8.03 -10.62 -13.55
C ASN A 88 -8.47 -9.45 -12.66
N ILE A 89 -7.59 -9.04 -11.74
CA ILE A 89 -7.84 -7.88 -10.88
C ILE A 89 -8.09 -6.64 -11.71
N ALA A 90 -7.23 -6.34 -12.69
CA ALA A 90 -7.34 -5.17 -13.56
C ALA A 90 -8.64 -5.18 -14.40
N ASN A 91 -9.08 -6.34 -14.86
CA ASN A 91 -10.16 -6.43 -15.82
C ASN A 91 -11.56 -6.54 -15.20
N THR A 92 -11.67 -7.05 -13.97
CA THR A 92 -12.99 -7.42 -13.42
C THR A 92 -13.26 -7.04 -11.98
N LEU A 93 -12.24 -6.69 -11.19
CA LEU A 93 -12.41 -6.62 -9.73
C LEU A 93 -12.04 -5.26 -9.14
N LEU A 94 -10.94 -4.67 -9.59
CA LEU A 94 -10.33 -3.51 -8.95
C LEU A 94 -11.28 -2.31 -8.86
N GLU A 95 -12.08 -2.05 -9.90
CA GLU A 95 -13.02 -0.92 -9.92
C GLU A 95 -14.01 -0.98 -8.74
N GLY A 96 -14.56 -2.17 -8.48
CA GLY A 96 -15.49 -2.38 -7.36
C GLY A 96 -14.82 -2.23 -6.00
N TRP A 97 -13.60 -2.71 -5.85
CA TRP A 97 -12.83 -2.57 -4.61
C TRP A 97 -12.44 -1.12 -4.32
N LEU A 98 -12.01 -0.38 -5.35
CA LEU A 98 -11.70 1.05 -5.24
C LEU A 98 -12.94 1.87 -4.86
N ALA A 99 -14.08 1.59 -5.48
CA ALA A 99 -15.34 2.27 -5.18
C ALA A 99 -15.79 2.04 -3.72
N SER A 100 -15.55 0.84 -3.19
CA SER A 100 -15.91 0.49 -1.80
C SER A 100 -14.95 1.07 -0.77
N ALA A 101 -13.64 0.91 -0.98
CA ALA A 101 -12.62 1.27 0.01
C ALA A 101 -12.16 2.73 -0.08
N GLN A 102 -12.25 3.35 -1.26
CA GLN A 102 -11.85 4.74 -1.53
C GLN A 102 -10.44 5.08 -0.99
N PRO A 103 -9.38 4.35 -1.42
CA PRO A 103 -8.04 4.58 -0.91
C PRO A 103 -7.43 5.89 -1.42
N ASP A 104 -6.54 6.47 -0.61
CA ASP A 104 -5.66 7.58 -0.99
C ASP A 104 -4.31 7.07 -1.51
N VAL A 105 -3.92 5.89 -1.02
CA VAL A 105 -2.68 5.20 -1.41
C VAL A 105 -3.00 3.75 -1.70
N VAL A 106 -2.51 3.23 -2.82
CA VAL A 106 -2.49 1.79 -3.10
C VAL A 106 -1.04 1.33 -3.16
N MET A 107 -0.71 0.27 -2.44
CA MET A 107 0.56 -0.43 -2.57
C MET A 107 0.31 -1.86 -3.01
N PHE A 108 1.04 -2.33 -4.04
CA PHE A 108 0.78 -3.66 -4.56
C PHE A 108 2.03 -4.42 -4.99
N MET A 109 1.99 -5.73 -4.70
CA MET A 109 2.87 -6.75 -5.25
C MET A 109 1.98 -7.80 -5.93
N LEU A 110 2.07 -7.92 -7.26
CA LEU A 110 1.28 -8.83 -8.08
C LEU A 110 2.15 -9.43 -9.19
N GLY A 111 1.65 -10.42 -9.91
CA GLY A 111 2.35 -11.03 -11.04
C GLY A 111 2.91 -12.41 -10.75
N THR A 112 3.11 -12.82 -9.50
CA THR A 112 3.55 -14.18 -9.15
C THR A 112 2.66 -15.24 -9.76
N ASN A 113 1.33 -15.11 -9.62
CA ASN A 113 0.37 -16.05 -10.19
C ASN A 113 0.27 -15.95 -11.71
N ASP A 114 0.41 -14.76 -12.27
CA ASP A 114 0.45 -14.54 -13.71
C ASP A 114 1.62 -15.31 -14.34
N VAL A 115 2.83 -15.14 -13.79
CA VAL A 115 4.04 -15.86 -14.21
C VAL A 115 3.88 -17.36 -14.01
N ALA A 116 3.38 -17.81 -12.85
CA ALA A 116 3.18 -19.21 -12.57
C ALA A 116 2.20 -19.89 -13.55
N GLN A 117 1.24 -19.12 -14.09
CA GLN A 117 0.28 -19.58 -15.09
C GLN A 117 0.71 -19.29 -16.54
N GLY A 118 1.96 -18.87 -16.76
CA GLY A 118 2.53 -18.66 -18.09
C GLY A 118 1.96 -17.46 -18.84
N ARG A 119 1.46 -16.44 -18.14
CA ARG A 119 1.02 -15.19 -18.78
C ARG A 119 2.22 -14.43 -19.34
N SER A 120 2.00 -13.73 -20.45
CA SER A 120 3.08 -12.98 -21.09
C SER A 120 3.43 -11.72 -20.26
N LEU A 121 4.71 -11.31 -20.32
CA LEU A 121 5.14 -10.03 -19.72
C LEU A 121 4.30 -8.86 -20.23
N THR A 122 3.99 -8.85 -21.53
CA THR A 122 3.17 -7.81 -22.17
C THR A 122 1.78 -7.72 -21.54
N ASP A 123 1.12 -8.86 -21.29
CA ASP A 123 -0.21 -8.88 -20.70
C ASP A 123 -0.18 -8.42 -19.23
N ILE A 124 0.86 -8.80 -18.48
CA ILE A 124 1.04 -8.37 -17.08
C ILE A 124 1.25 -6.85 -17.01
N MET A 125 2.13 -6.30 -17.85
CA MET A 125 2.39 -4.85 -17.88
C MET A 125 1.17 -4.06 -18.38
N ALA A 126 0.40 -4.59 -19.32
CA ALA A 126 -0.87 -4.00 -19.73
C ALA A 126 -1.90 -3.99 -18.58
N ALA A 127 -1.93 -5.05 -17.77
CA ALA A 127 -2.78 -5.10 -16.59
C ALA A 127 -2.36 -4.04 -15.54
N TYR A 128 -1.07 -3.86 -15.32
CA TYR A 128 -0.55 -2.82 -14.43
C TYR A 128 -0.96 -1.42 -14.88
N THR A 129 -0.83 -1.12 -16.18
CA THR A 129 -1.27 0.16 -16.75
C THR A 129 -2.77 0.38 -16.53
N ARG A 130 -3.58 -0.65 -16.82
CA ARG A 130 -5.03 -0.58 -16.58
C ARG A 130 -5.36 -0.38 -15.10
N MET A 131 -4.63 -1.01 -14.18
CA MET A 131 -4.83 -0.79 -12.74
C MET A 131 -4.57 0.67 -12.36
N VAL A 132 -3.50 1.28 -12.87
CA VAL A 132 -3.20 2.71 -12.65
C VAL A 132 -4.32 3.60 -13.19
N ASP A 133 -4.84 3.32 -14.39
CA ASP A 133 -5.95 4.07 -14.98
C ASP A 133 -7.21 4.00 -14.11
N LEU A 134 -7.56 2.80 -13.60
CA LEU A 134 -8.70 2.60 -12.69
C LEU A 134 -8.50 3.32 -11.35
N MET A 135 -7.29 3.27 -10.80
CA MET A 135 -6.93 3.96 -9.57
C MET A 135 -7.11 5.47 -9.73
N ARG A 136 -6.64 6.04 -10.83
CA ARG A 136 -6.79 7.47 -11.13
C ARG A 136 -8.22 7.88 -11.45
N ALA A 137 -8.98 7.00 -12.08
CA ALA A 137 -10.42 7.23 -12.30
C ALA A 137 -11.20 7.28 -10.98
N SER A 138 -10.79 6.48 -9.99
CA SER A 138 -11.37 6.48 -8.64
C SER A 138 -10.92 7.68 -7.81
N ASN A 139 -9.63 7.99 -7.82
CA ASN A 139 -9.04 9.13 -7.11
C ASN A 139 -7.90 9.71 -7.95
N PRO A 140 -8.09 10.87 -8.61
CA PRO A 140 -7.08 11.47 -9.48
C PRO A 140 -5.79 11.89 -8.76
N ASN A 141 -5.79 11.94 -7.42
CA ASN A 141 -4.63 12.26 -6.60
C ASN A 141 -4.05 11.03 -5.89
N MET A 142 -4.49 9.82 -6.26
CA MET A 142 -4.04 8.58 -5.63
C MET A 142 -2.54 8.41 -5.78
N LYS A 143 -1.87 8.06 -4.69
CA LYS A 143 -0.47 7.68 -4.69
C LYS A 143 -0.36 6.18 -4.85
N ILE A 144 0.52 5.73 -5.71
CA ILE A 144 0.63 4.32 -6.09
C ILE A 144 2.06 3.85 -5.80
N ILE A 145 2.19 2.77 -5.04
CA ILE A 145 3.47 2.10 -4.79
C ILE A 145 3.39 0.73 -5.46
N VAL A 146 4.31 0.46 -6.37
CA VAL A 146 4.46 -0.85 -6.99
C VAL A 146 5.74 -1.50 -6.49
N ASP A 147 5.62 -2.70 -5.96
CA ASP A 147 6.75 -3.48 -5.46
C ASP A 147 7.34 -4.34 -6.58
N SER A 148 8.67 -4.56 -6.55
CA SER A 148 9.25 -5.70 -7.27
C SER A 148 8.67 -7.01 -6.69
N VAL A 149 8.49 -8.00 -7.58
CA VAL A 149 7.91 -9.32 -7.21
C VAL A 149 9.02 -10.19 -6.63
N ILE A 150 8.76 -10.83 -5.50
CA ILE A 150 9.72 -11.74 -4.85
C ILE A 150 10.04 -12.96 -5.73
N PRO A 151 11.17 -13.65 -5.52
CA PRO A 151 11.57 -14.77 -6.38
C PRO A 151 10.55 -15.90 -6.44
N LEU A 152 10.45 -16.50 -7.62
CA LEU A 152 9.75 -17.77 -7.83
C LEU A 152 10.77 -18.82 -8.31
N PRO A 153 11.51 -19.51 -7.43
CA PRO A 153 12.69 -20.32 -7.80
C PRO A 153 12.45 -21.38 -8.88
N MET A 154 11.23 -21.90 -8.96
CA MET A 154 10.84 -22.87 -10.00
C MET A 154 10.70 -22.24 -11.40
N ASN A 155 10.51 -20.90 -11.49
CA ASN A 155 10.31 -20.17 -12.74
C ASN A 155 10.77 -18.70 -12.59
N ASN A 156 12.02 -18.48 -12.18
CA ASN A 156 12.49 -17.17 -11.77
C ASN A 156 12.78 -16.22 -12.94
N ALA A 157 13.20 -16.74 -14.11
CA ALA A 157 13.55 -15.89 -15.25
C ALA A 157 12.39 -14.95 -15.70
N PRO A 158 11.12 -15.37 -15.78
CA PRO A 158 10.00 -14.45 -16.03
C PRO A 158 9.77 -13.44 -14.89
N ILE A 159 10.04 -13.80 -13.63
CA ILE A 159 9.99 -12.84 -12.50
C ILE A 159 11.07 -11.77 -12.65
N GLU A 160 12.29 -12.17 -13.01
CA GLU A 160 13.39 -11.23 -13.28
C GLU A 160 13.06 -10.28 -14.45
N ALA A 161 12.44 -10.82 -15.53
CA ALA A 161 12.00 -10.02 -16.66
C ALA A 161 10.89 -9.03 -16.26
N LEU A 162 9.93 -9.46 -15.43
CA LEU A 162 8.89 -8.58 -14.89
C LEU A 162 9.50 -7.48 -14.03
N ASN A 163 10.38 -7.83 -13.10
CA ASN A 163 11.04 -6.87 -12.21
C ASN A 163 11.93 -5.88 -12.99
N ALA A 164 12.55 -6.29 -14.08
CA ALA A 164 13.29 -5.38 -14.95
C ALA A 164 12.39 -4.39 -15.71
N ALA A 165 11.13 -4.77 -15.98
CA ALA A 165 10.17 -3.93 -16.69
C ALA A 165 9.45 -2.92 -15.76
N ILE A 166 9.30 -3.21 -14.47
CA ILE A 166 8.55 -2.37 -13.53
C ILE A 166 9.15 -0.95 -13.37
N PRO A 167 10.47 -0.75 -13.13
CA PRO A 167 11.01 0.58 -12.88
C PRO A 167 10.82 1.57 -14.05
N PRO A 168 11.18 1.24 -15.32
CA PRO A 168 10.95 2.14 -16.44
C PRO A 168 9.44 2.40 -16.66
N TRP A 169 8.60 1.38 -16.52
CA TRP A 169 7.15 1.53 -16.61
C TRP A 169 6.60 2.47 -15.51
N ALA A 170 7.02 2.32 -14.25
CA ALA A 170 6.60 3.19 -13.17
C ALA A 170 7.00 4.65 -13.42
N ALA A 171 8.20 4.87 -13.99
CA ALA A 171 8.66 6.21 -14.38
C ALA A 171 7.79 6.81 -15.51
N GLU A 172 7.38 6.00 -16.49
CA GLU A 172 6.46 6.43 -17.56
C GLU A 172 5.06 6.74 -17.04
N GLN A 173 4.59 6.00 -16.05
CA GLN A 173 3.27 6.22 -15.43
C GLN A 173 3.27 7.37 -14.42
N ASN A 174 4.42 7.86 -13.99
CA ASN A 174 4.49 8.87 -12.93
C ASN A 174 3.95 10.23 -13.37
N THR A 175 3.09 10.85 -12.54
CA THR A 175 2.62 12.23 -12.71
C THR A 175 2.74 12.99 -11.38
N THR A 176 2.70 14.30 -11.44
CA THR A 176 2.76 15.14 -10.24
C THR A 176 1.53 14.96 -9.34
N GLU A 177 0.36 14.82 -9.96
CA GLU A 177 -0.92 14.70 -9.27
C GLU A 177 -1.12 13.32 -8.65
N SER A 178 -0.73 12.26 -9.40
CA SER A 178 -0.87 10.87 -9.00
C SER A 178 0.43 10.12 -9.26
N PRO A 179 1.39 10.26 -8.34
CA PRO A 179 2.70 9.66 -8.51
C PRO A 179 2.67 8.14 -8.40
N VAL A 180 3.51 7.49 -9.22
CA VAL A 180 3.78 6.06 -9.17
C VAL A 180 5.21 5.86 -8.69
N TYR A 181 5.37 5.23 -7.55
CA TYR A 181 6.66 4.95 -6.91
C TYR A 181 6.99 3.47 -7.07
N PHE A 182 8.20 3.19 -7.53
CA PHE A 182 8.75 1.85 -7.51
C PHE A 182 9.43 1.60 -6.16
N ASN A 183 9.11 0.47 -5.54
CA ASN A 183 9.76 -0.04 -4.35
C ASN A 183 10.47 -1.37 -4.66
N ASP A 184 11.77 -1.41 -4.43
CA ASP A 184 12.56 -2.62 -4.66
C ASP A 184 12.72 -3.42 -3.38
N VAL A 185 12.16 -4.62 -3.35
CA VAL A 185 12.26 -5.53 -2.20
C VAL A 185 13.57 -6.36 -2.21
N TYR A 186 14.42 -6.15 -3.21
CA TYR A 186 15.70 -6.87 -3.30
C TYR A 186 16.83 -6.18 -2.52
N PRO A 187 17.84 -6.95 -2.05
CA PRO A 187 18.04 -8.37 -2.30
C PRO A 187 17.08 -9.27 -1.52
N TYR A 188 16.47 -10.25 -2.21
CA TYR A 188 15.55 -11.21 -1.61
C TYR A 188 16.08 -12.65 -1.80
N PRO A 189 16.65 -13.29 -0.77
CA PRO A 189 17.21 -14.63 -0.89
C PRO A 189 16.11 -15.70 -0.93
N SER A 190 16.30 -16.75 -1.72
CA SER A 190 15.35 -17.88 -1.78
C SER A 190 15.13 -18.58 -0.44
N THR A 191 16.08 -18.49 0.48
CA THR A 191 15.97 -18.98 1.86
C THR A 191 14.95 -18.19 2.70
N ALA A 192 14.48 -17.03 2.23
CA ALA A 192 13.43 -16.26 2.83
C ALA A 192 12.01 -16.71 2.40
N LEU A 193 11.92 -17.78 1.60
CA LEU A 193 10.67 -18.44 1.23
C LEU A 193 10.44 -19.69 2.07
N ARG A 194 9.18 -19.97 2.45
CA ARG A 194 8.81 -21.17 3.23
C ARG A 194 8.48 -22.39 2.35
N ASP A 195 7.95 -22.15 1.14
CA ASP A 195 7.43 -23.18 0.24
C ASP A 195 7.83 -22.93 -1.23
N GLY A 196 8.79 -22.02 -1.46
CA GLY A 196 9.23 -21.64 -2.80
C GLY A 196 8.37 -20.57 -3.47
N VAL A 197 7.32 -20.07 -2.79
CA VAL A 197 6.42 -19.01 -3.28
C VAL A 197 6.22 -17.92 -2.21
N HIS A 198 5.85 -18.35 -1.00
CA HIS A 198 5.45 -17.42 0.05
C HIS A 198 6.61 -17.10 0.99
N PRO A 199 6.71 -15.88 1.47
CA PRO A 199 7.68 -15.51 2.48
C PRO A 199 7.55 -16.37 3.75
N ASN A 200 8.69 -16.63 4.37
CA ASN A 200 8.77 -17.01 5.78
C ASN A 200 8.94 -15.75 6.62
N ASP A 201 9.15 -15.88 7.93
CA ASP A 201 9.29 -14.72 8.83
C ASP A 201 10.44 -13.77 8.41
N ALA A 202 11.55 -14.29 7.91
CA ALA A 202 12.65 -13.46 7.37
C ALA A 202 12.24 -12.72 6.09
N GLY A 203 11.48 -13.36 5.22
CA GLY A 203 10.94 -12.75 4.01
C GLY A 203 9.92 -11.65 4.32
N ASP A 204 9.06 -11.87 5.29
CA ASP A 204 8.11 -10.87 5.78
C ASP A 204 8.83 -9.62 6.31
N VAL A 205 9.93 -9.80 7.04
CA VAL A 205 10.78 -8.69 7.52
C VAL A 205 11.40 -7.92 6.36
N ILE A 206 11.88 -8.62 5.31
CA ILE A 206 12.46 -7.97 4.12
C ILE A 206 11.42 -7.11 3.42
N ILE A 207 10.23 -7.65 3.14
CA ILE A 207 9.15 -6.89 2.46
C ILE A 207 8.76 -5.66 3.28
N ALA A 208 8.50 -5.84 4.57
CA ALA A 208 8.12 -4.74 5.45
C ALA A 208 9.21 -3.67 5.54
N GLY A 209 10.48 -4.09 5.68
CA GLY A 209 11.62 -3.18 5.77
C GLY A 209 11.89 -2.40 4.48
N ALA A 210 11.60 -2.98 3.32
CA ALA A 210 11.72 -2.30 2.04
C ALA A 210 10.61 -1.25 1.84
N LEU A 211 9.37 -1.58 2.25
CA LEU A 211 8.22 -0.68 2.13
C LEU A 211 8.25 0.50 3.11
N ASP A 212 8.74 0.29 4.33
CA ASP A 212 8.64 1.27 5.43
C ASP A 212 9.19 2.66 5.09
N PRO A 213 10.40 2.84 4.54
CA PRO A 213 10.95 4.17 4.29
C PRO A 213 10.11 4.97 3.30
N LEU A 214 9.69 4.32 2.20
CA LEU A 214 8.89 4.95 1.15
C LEU A 214 7.49 5.27 1.65
N LEU A 215 6.81 4.30 2.28
CA LEU A 215 5.45 4.50 2.77
C LEU A 215 5.41 5.55 3.90
N THR A 216 6.36 5.53 4.82
CA THR A 216 6.48 6.57 5.87
C THR A 216 6.65 7.97 5.26
N TRP A 217 7.46 8.09 4.22
CA TRP A 217 7.62 9.36 3.51
C TRP A 217 6.33 9.78 2.80
N VAL A 218 5.63 8.88 2.11
CA VAL A 218 4.32 9.14 1.47
C VAL A 218 3.30 9.62 2.49
N ILE A 219 3.21 8.96 3.65
CA ILE A 219 2.28 9.34 4.72
C ILE A 219 2.58 10.76 5.21
N ARG A 220 3.83 11.03 5.58
CA ARG A 220 4.23 12.36 6.10
C ARG A 220 4.00 13.49 5.10
N SER A 221 4.31 13.25 3.82
CA SER A 221 4.11 14.23 2.74
C SER A 221 2.63 14.52 2.51
N SER A 222 1.78 13.50 2.62
CA SER A 222 0.32 13.62 2.43
C SER A 222 -0.34 14.37 3.58
N THR A 223 0.06 14.09 4.82
CA THR A 223 -0.50 14.75 6.01
C THR A 223 -0.02 16.19 6.17
N ALA A 224 1.20 16.53 5.74
CA ALA A 224 1.71 17.90 5.73
C ALA A 224 0.95 18.78 4.74
N ALA A 225 0.61 18.28 3.55
CA ALA A 225 -0.17 19.02 2.54
C ALA A 225 -1.59 19.34 3.03
N GLY A 226 -2.25 18.43 3.76
CA GLY A 226 -3.57 18.66 4.34
C GLY A 226 -3.60 19.79 5.37
N ASN A 227 -2.51 20.00 6.12
CA ASN A 227 -2.41 21.04 7.13
C ASN A 227 -2.17 22.45 6.52
N SER A 228 -1.63 22.53 5.32
CA SER A 228 -1.34 23.82 4.65
C SER A 228 -2.56 24.42 3.93
N THR A 229 -3.60 23.65 3.65
CA THR A 229 -4.84 24.10 2.97
C THR A 229 -5.94 24.52 3.93
N SER A 230 -5.77 24.35 5.24
CA SER A 230 -6.76 24.65 6.29
C SER A 230 -6.38 25.88 7.14
N SER A 231 -5.39 26.67 6.72
CA SER A 231 -4.94 27.91 7.40
C SER A 231 -5.43 29.19 6.72
#